data_a7e7f8c1fe4ced5f6e2f4c0e57a12295
#
_entry.id   a7e7f8c1fe4ced5f6e2f4c0e57a12295
#
_cell.length_a   1.000
_cell.length_b   1.000
_cell.length_c   1.000
_cell.angle_alpha   90.00
_cell.angle_beta   90.00
_cell.angle_gamma   90.00
#
_symmetry.space_group_name_H-M   'P 1'
#
loop_
_entity.id
_entity.type
_entity.pdbx_description
1 polymer ?
#
loop_
_entity_poly.entity_id
_entity_poly.type
_entity_poly.pdbx_seq_one_letter_code
_entity_poly.pdbx_strand_id
1 'polypeptide(L)'
;MFAKIRKAILVIFITCLIWVWADLSLDEGLDNQTITITASKANPRLWVTLEGKPEIQVKADLRGPVAKVRELSKKIESGKEKLEAVFDAEQQNMGTAGEYVVQDLRKFLSESKEIREYGLAVKAARPDKLQRIKVVELKEKALPIKCVDETDTEIAGARITPDIVTMLVPEQLTEARVKMAGLAEKKQARGGAIDKKPYIELASGEARYADMTVKVELPATQEDMKQYTINGTLGFIFSANLAGGYKVEFIKRPEIGSIPIIATEEAKAAYEEKGFEVLLEIQDDDVGKPEVSRQIIYNFPVKYVREDKIRLKGDPVEAKFRLVPVDGDQPATPSVE
;
A
#
# COMPACT_ATOMS: atom_id res chain seq x y z
N MET A 1 59.85 49.47 -1.37
CA MET A 1 59.50 48.06 -1.66
C MET A 1 58.10 47.73 -1.13
N PHE A 2 57.78 48.00 0.12
CA PHE A 2 56.50 47.72 0.77
C PHE A 2 55.23 48.27 0.07
N ALA A 3 55.29 49.48 -0.52
CA ALA A 3 54.13 50.04 -1.23
C ALA A 3 53.75 49.27 -2.52
N LYS A 4 54.72 48.67 -3.22
CA LYS A 4 54.47 47.85 -4.42
C LYS A 4 53.84 46.50 -4.04
N ILE A 5 54.33 45.89 -2.94
CA ILE A 5 53.80 44.63 -2.42
C ILE A 5 52.35 44.82 -1.94
N ARG A 6 52.03 45.93 -1.24
CA ARG A 6 50.69 46.23 -0.78
C ARG A 6 49.68 46.44 -1.94
N LYS A 7 50.16 47.08 -3.04
CA LYS A 7 49.33 47.18 -4.25
C LYS A 7 49.09 45.84 -4.94
N ALA A 8 50.12 44.95 -5.01
CA ALA A 8 49.97 43.61 -5.59
C ALA A 8 49.00 42.77 -4.77
N ILE A 9 49.10 42.76 -3.42
CA ILE A 9 48.19 42.07 -2.56
C ILE A 9 46.74 42.56 -2.72
N LEU A 10 46.53 43.88 -2.84
CA LEU A 10 45.20 44.43 -3.05
C LEU A 10 44.61 43.99 -4.39
N VAL A 11 45.40 43.98 -5.47
CA VAL A 11 44.95 43.54 -6.79
C VAL A 11 44.57 42.06 -6.74
N ILE A 12 45.40 41.20 -6.15
CA ILE A 12 45.10 39.76 -6.00
C ILE A 12 43.81 39.56 -5.20
N PHE A 13 43.63 40.28 -4.10
CA PHE A 13 42.43 40.19 -3.28
C PHE A 13 41.16 40.61 -4.04
N ILE A 14 41.20 41.72 -4.77
CA ILE A 14 40.08 42.16 -5.60
C ILE A 14 39.80 41.17 -6.74
N THR A 15 40.84 40.64 -7.36
CA THR A 15 40.68 39.63 -8.42
C THR A 15 40.03 38.35 -7.86
N CYS A 16 40.43 37.87 -6.68
CA CYS A 16 39.80 36.74 -6.01
C CYS A 16 38.33 37.04 -5.67
N LEU A 17 38.01 38.24 -5.18
CA LEU A 17 36.64 38.64 -4.89
C LEU A 17 35.77 38.68 -6.17
N ILE A 18 36.29 39.22 -7.27
CA ILE A 18 35.59 39.21 -8.56
C ILE A 18 35.38 37.77 -9.05
N TRP A 19 36.35 36.90 -8.87
CA TRP A 19 36.25 35.47 -9.26
C TRP A 19 35.18 34.76 -8.44
N VAL A 20 35.21 34.94 -7.12
CA VAL A 20 34.18 34.37 -6.24
C VAL A 20 32.80 34.91 -6.55
N TRP A 21 32.71 36.23 -6.84
CA TRP A 21 31.44 36.86 -7.23
C TRP A 21 30.93 36.35 -8.58
N ALA A 22 31.82 36.15 -9.56
CA ALA A 22 31.49 35.60 -10.87
C ALA A 22 31.02 34.13 -10.74
N ASP A 23 31.69 33.32 -9.93
CA ASP A 23 31.32 31.90 -9.67
C ASP A 23 29.96 31.79 -8.96
N LEU A 24 29.71 32.70 -7.99
CA LEU A 24 28.41 32.77 -7.30
C LEU A 24 27.27 33.29 -8.19
N SER A 25 27.56 33.98 -9.27
CA SER A 25 26.58 34.51 -10.22
C SER A 25 26.28 33.56 -11.40
N LEU A 26 27.02 32.45 -11.52
CA LEU A 26 26.73 31.44 -12.51
C LEU A 26 25.50 30.64 -12.10
N ASP A 27 24.50 30.62 -12.98
CA ASP A 27 23.30 29.82 -12.83
C ASP A 27 23.50 28.46 -13.51
N GLU A 28 23.21 27.39 -12.78
CA GLU A 28 23.15 26.02 -13.28
C GLU A 28 21.71 25.54 -13.38
N GLY A 29 21.42 24.68 -14.36
CA GLY A 29 20.10 24.07 -14.54
C GLY A 29 20.04 22.68 -13.91
N LEU A 30 18.90 22.36 -13.33
CA LEU A 30 18.53 21.03 -12.88
C LEU A 30 17.27 20.64 -13.62
N ASP A 31 17.43 19.93 -14.73
CA ASP A 31 16.34 19.65 -15.65
C ASP A 31 15.55 18.40 -15.25
N ASN A 32 14.27 18.39 -15.62
CA ASN A 32 13.37 17.26 -15.54
C ASN A 32 13.19 16.65 -14.11
N GLN A 33 13.24 17.50 -13.10
CA GLN A 33 13.08 17.09 -11.71
C GLN A 33 11.63 16.76 -11.40
N THR A 34 11.41 15.68 -10.66
CA THR A 34 10.09 15.30 -10.20
C THR A 34 9.72 16.08 -8.95
N ILE A 35 8.63 16.82 -9.02
CA ILE A 35 8.04 17.54 -7.89
C ILE A 35 6.70 16.89 -7.55
N THR A 36 6.50 16.51 -6.29
CA THR A 36 5.23 15.99 -5.80
C THR A 36 4.39 17.16 -5.31
N ILE A 37 3.21 17.33 -5.91
CA ILE A 37 2.24 18.35 -5.47
C ILE A 37 1.18 17.64 -4.63
N THR A 38 1.05 18.04 -3.38
CA THR A 38 0.09 17.45 -2.42
C THR A 38 -0.99 18.49 -2.09
N ALA A 39 -2.25 18.06 -2.04
CA ALA A 39 -3.34 18.94 -1.63
C ALA A 39 -3.21 19.32 -0.14
N SER A 40 -3.35 20.60 0.17
CA SER A 40 -3.31 21.12 1.54
C SER A 40 -4.45 20.55 2.39
N LYS A 41 -4.13 20.20 3.63
CA LYS A 41 -5.10 19.78 4.66
C LYS A 41 -5.34 20.90 5.70
N ALA A 42 -4.89 22.12 5.42
CA ALA A 42 -4.98 23.24 6.37
C ALA A 42 -6.43 23.60 6.71
N ASN A 43 -7.33 23.58 5.73
CA ASN A 43 -8.76 23.73 5.99
C ASN A 43 -9.44 22.35 6.03
N PRO A 44 -9.86 21.87 7.21
CA PRO A 44 -10.51 20.54 7.33
C PRO A 44 -11.88 20.46 6.66
N ARG A 45 -12.49 21.61 6.34
CA ARG A 45 -13.79 21.69 5.65
C ARG A 45 -13.69 21.60 4.13
N LEU A 46 -12.49 21.60 3.60
CA LEU A 46 -12.25 21.43 2.16
C LEU A 46 -11.56 20.10 1.91
N TRP A 47 -12.05 19.41 0.90
CA TRP A 47 -11.37 18.25 0.35
C TRP A 47 -11.00 18.56 -1.10
N VAL A 48 -9.70 18.50 -1.37
CA VAL A 48 -9.14 18.85 -2.68
C VAL A 48 -8.52 17.63 -3.30
N THR A 49 -8.82 17.39 -4.56
CA THR A 49 -8.16 16.37 -5.37
C THR A 49 -7.53 17.00 -6.60
N LEU A 50 -6.34 16.54 -6.91
CA LEU A 50 -5.55 16.92 -8.06
C LEU A 50 -5.63 15.79 -9.08
N GLU A 51 -6.34 16.00 -10.19
CA GLU A 51 -6.60 14.95 -11.20
C GLU A 51 -7.22 13.65 -10.63
N GLY A 52 -8.03 13.80 -9.59
CA GLY A 52 -8.69 12.67 -8.90
C GLY A 52 -7.86 11.99 -7.83
N LYS A 53 -6.65 12.48 -7.53
CA LYS A 53 -5.75 11.95 -6.49
C LYS A 53 -5.46 12.99 -5.41
N PRO A 54 -5.06 12.59 -4.20
CA PRO A 54 -4.65 13.53 -3.15
C PRO A 54 -3.30 14.18 -3.45
N GLU A 55 -2.49 13.54 -4.29
CA GLU A 55 -1.17 14.01 -4.74
C GLU A 55 -0.90 13.64 -6.19
N ILE A 56 -0.10 14.44 -6.86
CA ILE A 56 0.36 14.19 -8.22
C ILE A 56 1.85 14.48 -8.36
N GLN A 57 2.47 13.85 -9.33
CA GLN A 57 3.85 14.12 -9.70
C GLN A 57 3.92 14.89 -11.01
N VAL A 58 4.68 15.94 -11.00
CA VAL A 58 4.96 16.78 -12.17
C VAL A 58 6.47 16.90 -12.38
N LYS A 59 6.87 17.25 -13.57
CA LYS A 59 8.27 17.49 -13.90
C LYS A 59 8.53 18.97 -14.06
N ALA A 60 9.63 19.46 -13.51
CA ALA A 60 10.03 20.86 -13.64
C ALA A 60 11.53 20.98 -13.93
N ASP A 61 11.87 22.02 -14.66
CA ASP A 61 13.23 22.46 -14.89
C ASP A 61 13.53 23.62 -13.93
N LEU A 62 14.49 23.42 -13.05
CA LEU A 62 14.90 24.38 -12.04
C LEU A 62 16.21 25.06 -12.44
N ARG A 63 16.41 26.32 -12.04
CA ARG A 63 17.64 27.04 -12.27
C ARG A 63 18.01 27.91 -11.07
N GLY A 64 19.29 28.00 -10.78
CA GLY A 64 19.78 28.84 -9.70
C GLY A 64 21.29 28.76 -9.51
N PRO A 65 21.81 29.35 -8.43
CA PRO A 65 23.24 29.35 -8.15
C PRO A 65 23.83 27.94 -8.12
N VAL A 66 24.96 27.75 -8.77
CA VAL A 66 25.66 26.46 -8.92
C VAL A 66 25.78 25.71 -7.60
N ALA A 67 26.15 26.39 -6.52
CA ALA A 67 26.30 25.78 -5.20
C ALA A 67 25.01 25.14 -4.69
N LYS A 68 23.88 25.86 -4.83
CA LYS A 68 22.55 25.37 -4.39
C LYS A 68 22.04 24.22 -5.25
N VAL A 69 22.23 24.33 -6.57
CA VAL A 69 21.84 23.29 -7.51
C VAL A 69 22.59 21.98 -7.21
N ARG A 70 23.91 22.04 -7.02
CA ARG A 70 24.73 20.88 -6.70
C ARG A 70 24.42 20.27 -5.32
N GLU A 71 24.15 21.09 -4.34
CA GLU A 71 23.72 20.61 -3.01
C GLU A 71 22.40 19.86 -3.11
N LEU A 72 21.41 20.44 -3.78
CA LEU A 72 20.10 19.86 -3.95
C LEU A 72 20.16 18.55 -4.78
N SER A 73 20.93 18.55 -5.90
CA SER A 73 21.12 17.35 -6.72
C SER A 73 21.67 16.19 -5.89
N LYS A 74 22.70 16.42 -5.09
CA LYS A 74 23.26 15.39 -4.19
C LYS A 74 22.25 14.87 -3.17
N LYS A 75 21.41 15.76 -2.63
CA LYS A 75 20.37 15.36 -1.66
C LYS A 75 19.28 14.51 -2.33
N ILE A 76 18.85 14.90 -3.53
CA ILE A 76 17.86 14.14 -4.32
C ILE A 76 18.44 12.78 -4.72
N GLU A 77 19.64 12.71 -5.28
CA GLU A 77 20.30 11.48 -5.68
C GLU A 77 20.53 10.50 -4.51
N SER A 78 20.81 11.04 -3.33
CA SER A 78 20.95 10.24 -2.11
C SER A 78 19.61 9.82 -1.48
N GLY A 79 18.47 10.24 -2.05
CA GLY A 79 17.13 9.97 -1.52
C GLY A 79 16.81 10.70 -0.19
N LYS A 80 17.66 11.63 0.23
CA LYS A 80 17.49 12.40 1.48
C LYS A 80 16.49 13.53 1.35
N GLU A 81 16.24 14.00 0.13
CA GLU A 81 15.33 15.10 -0.15
C GLU A 81 14.42 14.77 -1.31
N LYS A 82 13.16 15.15 -1.19
CA LYS A 82 12.17 15.11 -2.28
C LYS A 82 11.65 16.51 -2.49
N LEU A 83 11.49 16.88 -3.75
CA LEU A 83 10.88 18.15 -4.08
C LEU A 83 9.36 18.04 -3.90
N GLU A 84 8.82 18.83 -3.00
CA GLU A 84 7.40 18.86 -2.69
C GLU A 84 6.87 20.27 -2.86
N ALA A 85 5.60 20.39 -3.21
CA ALA A 85 4.85 21.64 -3.23
C ALA A 85 3.47 21.38 -2.67
N VAL A 86 2.95 22.31 -1.87
CA VAL A 86 1.61 22.17 -1.29
C VAL A 86 0.63 23.03 -2.09
N PHE A 87 -0.42 22.40 -2.61
CA PHE A 87 -1.51 23.09 -3.27
C PHE A 87 -2.57 23.49 -2.24
N ASP A 88 -2.63 24.75 -1.92
CA ASP A 88 -3.65 25.33 -1.04
C ASP A 88 -4.74 26.01 -1.88
N ALA A 89 -5.95 25.43 -1.86
CA ALA A 89 -7.06 25.92 -2.65
C ALA A 89 -7.48 27.35 -2.26
N GLU A 90 -7.41 27.71 -0.98
CA GLU A 90 -7.77 29.06 -0.52
C GLU A 90 -6.77 30.10 -1.00
N GLN A 91 -5.47 29.79 -0.91
CA GLN A 91 -4.42 30.69 -1.42
C GLN A 91 -4.47 30.88 -2.94
N GLN A 92 -5.00 29.87 -3.65
CA GLN A 92 -5.20 29.95 -5.09
C GLN A 92 -6.56 30.54 -5.50
N ASN A 93 -7.33 31.11 -4.57
CA ASN A 93 -8.67 31.65 -4.78
C ASN A 93 -9.67 30.57 -5.31
N MET A 94 -9.48 29.32 -4.92
CA MET A 94 -10.30 28.17 -5.27
C MET A 94 -10.95 27.56 -4.02
N GLY A 95 -11.26 28.36 -3.01
CA GLY A 95 -11.78 27.93 -1.70
C GLY A 95 -13.27 27.53 -1.71
N THR A 96 -13.96 27.56 -2.85
CA THR A 96 -15.36 27.14 -2.98
C THR A 96 -15.46 25.80 -3.68
N ALA A 97 -16.56 25.07 -3.43
CA ALA A 97 -16.79 23.79 -4.11
C ALA A 97 -16.91 23.99 -5.63
N GLY A 98 -16.18 23.20 -6.40
CA GLY A 98 -16.16 23.30 -7.86
C GLY A 98 -15.01 22.54 -8.50
N GLU A 99 -14.95 22.63 -9.82
CA GLU A 99 -13.85 22.11 -10.62
C GLU A 99 -13.02 23.28 -11.17
N TYR A 100 -11.72 23.20 -11.02
CA TYR A 100 -10.79 24.27 -11.33
C TYR A 100 -9.65 23.76 -12.19
N VAL A 101 -8.93 24.73 -12.78
CA VAL A 101 -7.74 24.50 -13.60
C VAL A 101 -6.66 25.49 -13.18
N VAL A 102 -5.47 25.01 -12.86
CA VAL A 102 -4.27 25.89 -12.77
C VAL A 102 -3.73 26.08 -14.16
N GLN A 103 -3.88 27.28 -14.69
CA GLN A 103 -3.54 27.63 -16.07
C GLN A 103 -2.02 27.71 -16.31
N ASP A 104 -1.24 28.03 -15.29
CA ASP A 104 0.23 28.15 -15.34
C ASP A 104 0.85 27.44 -14.15
N LEU A 105 1.23 26.17 -14.36
CA LEU A 105 1.84 25.35 -13.32
C LEU A 105 3.23 25.88 -12.95
N ARG A 106 3.97 26.44 -13.90
CA ARG A 106 5.27 27.05 -13.64
C ARG A 106 5.14 28.20 -12.66
N LYS A 107 4.15 29.08 -12.86
CA LYS A 107 3.86 30.20 -11.96
C LYS A 107 3.53 29.69 -10.56
N PHE A 108 2.62 28.72 -10.46
CA PHE A 108 2.25 28.10 -9.19
C PHE A 108 3.48 27.56 -8.44
N LEU A 109 4.34 26.77 -9.11
CA LEU A 109 5.54 26.23 -8.50
C LEU A 109 6.55 27.33 -8.09
N SER A 110 6.65 28.40 -8.87
CA SER A 110 7.54 29.53 -8.55
C SER A 110 7.07 30.32 -7.34
N GLU A 111 5.76 30.34 -7.07
CA GLU A 111 5.15 31.01 -5.92
C GLU A 111 5.07 30.12 -4.68
N SER A 112 5.19 28.79 -4.84
CA SER A 112 5.19 27.83 -3.75
C SER A 112 6.32 28.12 -2.76
N LYS A 113 5.97 28.15 -1.47
CA LYS A 113 6.91 28.43 -0.38
C LYS A 113 8.03 27.38 -0.35
N GLU A 114 7.68 26.12 -0.49
CA GLU A 114 8.57 24.98 -0.41
C GLU A 114 9.64 25.03 -1.51
N ILE A 115 9.24 25.36 -2.75
CA ILE A 115 10.18 25.50 -3.86
C ILE A 115 11.06 26.76 -3.71
N ARG A 116 10.49 27.86 -3.21
CA ARG A 116 11.25 29.10 -2.98
C ARG A 116 12.31 28.94 -1.89
N GLU A 117 12.12 28.10 -0.91
CA GLU A 117 13.10 27.83 0.15
C GLU A 117 14.41 27.25 -0.39
N TYR A 118 14.37 26.51 -1.50
CA TYR A 118 15.58 26.07 -2.19
C TYR A 118 16.35 27.20 -2.87
N GLY A 119 15.70 28.36 -3.06
CA GLY A 119 16.28 29.53 -3.71
C GLY A 119 16.58 29.29 -5.19
N LEU A 120 15.76 28.45 -5.84
CA LEU A 120 15.81 28.12 -7.25
C LEU A 120 14.61 28.73 -7.98
N ALA A 121 14.80 29.09 -9.24
CA ALA A 121 13.75 29.56 -10.13
C ALA A 121 13.22 28.40 -10.99
N VAL A 122 11.90 28.30 -11.12
CA VAL A 122 11.26 27.34 -12.01
C VAL A 122 11.25 27.90 -13.43
N LYS A 123 11.92 27.25 -14.36
CA LYS A 123 11.99 27.67 -15.78
C LYS A 123 10.85 27.10 -16.61
N ALA A 124 10.55 25.83 -16.42
CA ALA A 124 9.45 25.14 -17.08
C ALA A 124 8.82 24.12 -16.15
N ALA A 125 7.58 23.77 -16.39
CA ALA A 125 6.87 22.70 -15.74
C ALA A 125 6.15 21.86 -16.79
N ARG A 126 6.01 20.56 -16.52
CA ARG A 126 5.31 19.61 -17.39
C ARG A 126 4.40 18.70 -16.57
N PRO A 127 3.09 18.71 -16.82
CA PRO A 127 2.38 19.51 -17.84
C PRO A 127 2.40 21.02 -17.55
N ASP A 128 2.09 21.83 -18.55
CA ASP A 128 2.02 23.29 -18.35
C ASP A 128 0.86 23.74 -17.46
N LYS A 129 -0.18 22.92 -17.38
CA LYS A 129 -1.43 23.17 -16.66
C LYS A 129 -1.81 21.98 -15.83
N LEU A 130 -2.42 22.20 -14.65
CA LEU A 130 -3.14 21.17 -13.92
C LEU A 130 -4.62 21.26 -14.26
N GLN A 131 -5.12 20.18 -14.84
CA GLN A 131 -6.54 20.04 -15.17
C GLN A 131 -7.26 19.27 -14.05
N ARG A 132 -8.59 19.50 -13.93
CA ARG A 132 -9.47 18.74 -13.03
C ARG A 132 -9.03 18.77 -11.55
N ILE A 133 -8.82 19.99 -11.06
CA ILE A 133 -8.70 20.18 -9.61
C ILE A 133 -10.13 20.27 -9.08
N LYS A 134 -10.51 19.27 -8.27
CA LYS A 134 -11.84 19.25 -7.67
C LYS A 134 -11.76 19.64 -6.22
N VAL A 135 -12.52 20.66 -5.86
CA VAL A 135 -12.69 21.14 -4.47
C VAL A 135 -14.09 20.77 -4.03
N VAL A 136 -14.21 20.09 -2.91
CA VAL A 136 -15.47 19.68 -2.32
C VAL A 136 -15.57 20.26 -0.92
N GLU A 137 -16.65 20.93 -0.62
CA GLU A 137 -16.96 21.39 0.73
C GLU A 137 -17.44 20.21 1.57
N LEU A 138 -16.83 20.03 2.74
CA LEU A 138 -17.22 19.02 3.71
C LEU A 138 -18.14 19.65 4.75
N LYS A 139 -19.26 18.99 5.00
CA LYS A 139 -20.24 19.39 6.01
C LYS A 139 -20.19 18.40 7.18
N GLU A 140 -20.38 18.93 8.36
CA GLU A 140 -20.50 18.11 9.56
C GLU A 140 -21.83 17.35 9.49
N LYS A 141 -21.75 16.02 9.53
CA LYS A 141 -22.91 15.13 9.51
C LYS A 141 -22.77 14.05 10.56
N ALA A 142 -23.89 13.73 11.18
CA ALA A 142 -24.05 12.51 11.97
C ALA A 142 -24.34 11.34 11.02
N LEU A 143 -23.43 10.36 11.00
CA LEU A 143 -23.50 9.21 10.09
C LEU A 143 -23.71 7.93 10.89
N PRO A 144 -24.65 7.05 10.49
CA PRO A 144 -24.73 5.71 11.01
C PRO A 144 -23.47 4.92 10.63
N ILE A 145 -23.03 4.06 11.53
CA ILE A 145 -21.81 3.27 11.34
C ILE A 145 -22.20 1.86 10.94
N LYS A 146 -21.63 1.36 9.86
CA LYS A 146 -21.76 -0.03 9.42
C LYS A 146 -20.49 -0.82 9.66
N CYS A 147 -20.63 -2.06 10.11
CA CYS A 147 -19.54 -3.00 10.21
C CYS A 147 -19.39 -3.75 8.88
N VAL A 148 -18.21 -3.69 8.29
CA VAL A 148 -17.90 -4.37 7.02
C VAL A 148 -16.72 -5.32 7.18
N ASP A 149 -16.66 -6.32 6.34
CA ASP A 149 -15.53 -7.24 6.25
C ASP A 149 -14.41 -6.70 5.34
N GLU A 150 -13.42 -7.52 5.06
CA GLU A 150 -12.29 -7.18 4.17
C GLU A 150 -12.71 -6.85 2.74
N THR A 151 -13.85 -7.37 2.31
CA THR A 151 -14.41 -7.17 0.96
C THR A 151 -15.45 -6.06 0.90
N ASP A 152 -15.54 -5.23 1.97
CA ASP A 152 -16.53 -4.17 2.15
C ASP A 152 -17.99 -4.69 2.18
N THR A 153 -18.18 -5.98 2.47
CA THR A 153 -19.51 -6.57 2.68
C THR A 153 -19.97 -6.33 4.11
N GLU A 154 -21.20 -5.87 4.28
CA GLU A 154 -21.79 -5.61 5.60
C GLU A 154 -21.92 -6.90 6.41
N ILE A 155 -21.46 -6.87 7.65
CA ILE A 155 -21.60 -7.98 8.60
C ILE A 155 -22.92 -7.81 9.33
N ALA A 156 -23.90 -8.63 8.97
CA ALA A 156 -25.23 -8.57 9.56
C ALA A 156 -25.22 -8.88 11.06
N GLY A 157 -26.01 -8.11 11.84
CA GLY A 157 -26.14 -8.32 13.27
C GLY A 157 -24.98 -7.81 14.12
N ALA A 158 -23.99 -7.14 13.52
CA ALA A 158 -22.93 -6.45 14.27
C ALA A 158 -23.56 -5.36 15.16
N ARG A 159 -23.15 -5.34 16.43
CA ARG A 159 -23.58 -4.31 17.39
C ARG A 159 -22.45 -3.31 17.58
N ILE A 160 -22.73 -2.03 17.29
CA ILE A 160 -21.73 -0.94 17.32
C ILE A 160 -22.20 0.06 18.39
N THR A 161 -21.28 0.48 19.27
CA THR A 161 -21.59 1.43 20.32
C THR A 161 -20.48 2.49 20.45
N PRO A 162 -20.77 3.78 20.23
CA PRO A 162 -22.02 4.32 19.65
C PRO A 162 -22.19 3.90 18.18
N ASP A 163 -23.44 3.87 17.71
CA ASP A 163 -23.81 3.51 16.33
C ASP A 163 -23.80 4.68 15.36
N ILE A 164 -23.58 5.90 15.87
CA ILE A 164 -23.52 7.14 15.10
C ILE A 164 -22.20 7.84 15.38
N VAL A 165 -21.60 8.38 14.34
CA VAL A 165 -20.40 9.23 14.42
C VAL A 165 -20.62 10.54 13.67
N THR A 166 -20.16 11.65 14.26
CA THR A 166 -20.16 12.96 13.59
C THR A 166 -18.82 13.17 12.90
N MET A 167 -18.86 13.42 11.60
CA MET A 167 -17.67 13.62 10.75
C MET A 167 -17.90 14.72 9.72
N LEU A 168 -16.80 15.34 9.28
CA LEU A 168 -16.80 16.24 8.11
C LEU A 168 -16.75 15.40 6.84
N VAL A 169 -17.84 15.42 6.07
CA VAL A 169 -18.04 14.55 4.91
C VAL A 169 -18.63 15.30 3.72
N PRO A 170 -18.40 14.82 2.49
CA PRO A 170 -19.14 15.27 1.31
C PRO A 170 -20.65 15.04 1.48
N GLU A 171 -21.47 15.89 0.88
CA GLU A 171 -22.92 15.87 1.05
C GLU A 171 -23.58 14.53 0.65
N GLN A 172 -22.99 13.84 -0.33
CA GLN A 172 -23.48 12.57 -0.86
C GLN A 172 -23.23 11.37 0.09
N LEU A 173 -22.31 11.49 1.04
CA LEU A 173 -21.99 10.41 1.96
C LEU A 173 -23.05 10.29 3.05
N THR A 174 -23.55 9.07 3.24
CA THR A 174 -24.67 8.78 4.14
C THR A 174 -24.32 7.83 5.27
N GLU A 175 -23.16 7.18 5.23
CA GLU A 175 -22.73 6.19 6.23
C GLU A 175 -21.23 6.24 6.47
N ALA A 176 -20.83 5.90 7.67
CA ALA A 176 -19.45 5.60 8.04
C ALA A 176 -19.28 4.08 8.20
N ARG A 177 -18.04 3.61 8.12
CA ARG A 177 -17.72 2.18 8.18
C ARG A 177 -16.70 1.87 9.26
N VAL A 178 -16.79 0.67 9.81
CA VAL A 178 -15.73 0.05 10.59
C VAL A 178 -15.36 -1.26 9.93
N LYS A 179 -14.08 -1.45 9.65
CA LYS A 179 -13.58 -2.63 8.94
C LYS A 179 -13.05 -3.68 9.89
N MET A 180 -13.52 -4.91 9.71
CA MET A 180 -13.06 -6.09 10.45
C MET A 180 -12.05 -6.83 9.59
N ALA A 181 -10.78 -6.76 9.98
CA ALA A 181 -9.68 -7.36 9.23
C ALA A 181 -9.38 -8.77 9.75
N GLY A 182 -9.74 -9.77 8.96
CA GLY A 182 -9.38 -11.16 9.20
C GLY A 182 -10.18 -11.89 10.27
N LEU A 183 -9.91 -13.19 10.29
CA LEU A 183 -10.60 -14.14 11.17
C LEU A 183 -10.32 -13.89 12.65
N ALA A 184 -9.10 -13.45 12.99
CA ALA A 184 -8.70 -13.22 14.36
C ALA A 184 -9.50 -12.09 15.03
N GLU A 185 -9.68 -10.97 14.34
CA GLU A 185 -10.50 -9.85 14.82
C GLU A 185 -11.97 -10.22 14.92
N LYS A 186 -12.51 -10.92 13.90
CA LYS A 186 -13.90 -11.41 13.93
C LYS A 186 -14.14 -12.35 15.11
N LYS A 187 -13.19 -13.24 15.41
CA LYS A 187 -13.27 -14.13 16.57
C LYS A 187 -13.20 -13.37 17.89
N GLN A 188 -12.32 -12.37 17.99
CA GLN A 188 -12.22 -11.53 19.17
C GLN A 188 -13.51 -10.72 19.40
N ALA A 189 -14.07 -10.13 18.33
CA ALA A 189 -15.31 -9.37 18.39
C ALA A 189 -16.54 -10.21 18.71
N ARG A 190 -16.51 -11.53 18.48
CA ARG A 190 -17.53 -12.50 18.93
C ARG A 190 -17.36 -12.89 20.40
N GLY A 191 -16.15 -12.83 20.93
CA GLY A 191 -15.85 -13.11 22.33
C GLY A 191 -16.01 -11.90 23.27
N GLY A 192 -16.19 -10.70 22.71
CA GLY A 192 -16.35 -9.46 23.44
C GLY A 192 -16.17 -8.23 22.54
N ALA A 193 -16.49 -7.06 23.05
CA ALA A 193 -16.37 -5.82 22.30
C ALA A 193 -14.91 -5.50 21.97
N ILE A 194 -14.64 -5.11 20.74
CA ILE A 194 -13.33 -4.59 20.30
C ILE A 194 -13.44 -3.13 19.91
N ASP A 195 -12.38 -2.38 20.15
CA ASP A 195 -12.32 -0.97 19.84
C ASP A 195 -11.86 -0.75 18.40
N LYS A 196 -12.64 0.04 17.64
CA LYS A 196 -12.37 0.38 16.24
C LYS A 196 -12.60 1.86 15.97
N LYS A 197 -11.84 2.43 15.06
CA LYS A 197 -12.07 3.79 14.56
C LYS A 197 -12.97 3.74 13.32
N PRO A 198 -14.13 4.41 13.34
CA PRO A 198 -14.93 4.57 12.15
C PRO A 198 -14.18 5.35 11.08
N TYR A 199 -14.43 5.04 9.82
CA TYR A 199 -13.86 5.76 8.68
C TYR A 199 -14.88 5.94 7.58
N ILE A 200 -14.60 6.90 6.72
CA ILE A 200 -15.24 7.09 5.44
C ILE A 200 -14.20 6.94 4.33
N GLU A 201 -14.62 6.48 3.18
CA GLU A 201 -13.78 6.45 1.99
C GLU A 201 -14.22 7.55 1.04
N LEU A 202 -13.28 8.42 0.68
CA LEU A 202 -13.51 9.49 -0.27
C LEU A 202 -13.29 8.98 -1.70
N ALA A 203 -13.84 9.68 -2.69
CA ALA A 203 -13.78 9.27 -4.09
C ALA A 203 -12.34 9.08 -4.66
N SER A 204 -11.32 9.59 -3.96
CA SER A 204 -9.90 9.36 -4.28
C SER A 204 -9.35 8.04 -3.75
N GLY A 205 -10.14 7.24 -3.03
CA GLY A 205 -9.66 6.08 -2.26
C GLY A 205 -8.98 6.46 -0.94
N GLU A 206 -8.98 7.75 -0.57
CA GLU A 206 -8.45 8.21 0.72
C GLU A 206 -9.42 7.85 1.84
N ALA A 207 -8.96 7.10 2.85
CA ALA A 207 -9.73 6.84 4.05
C ALA A 207 -9.53 7.97 5.07
N ARG A 208 -10.63 8.54 5.58
CA ARG A 208 -10.62 9.48 6.70
C ARG A 208 -11.22 8.82 7.92
N TYR A 209 -10.46 8.79 8.99
CA TYR A 209 -10.86 8.20 10.27
C TYR A 209 -11.47 9.24 11.17
N ALA A 210 -12.48 8.83 11.96
CA ALA A 210 -13.03 9.64 13.01
C ALA A 210 -12.04 9.79 14.18
N ASP A 211 -12.16 10.88 14.91
CA ASP A 211 -11.36 11.08 16.14
C ASP A 211 -11.80 10.20 17.29
N MET A 212 -13.02 9.67 17.22
CA MET A 212 -13.58 8.79 18.24
C MET A 212 -13.39 7.31 17.91
N THR A 213 -13.39 6.48 18.93
CA THR A 213 -13.37 5.02 18.84
C THR A 213 -14.75 4.48 19.21
N VAL A 214 -15.19 3.42 18.53
CA VAL A 214 -16.44 2.72 18.81
C VAL A 214 -16.16 1.28 19.21
N LYS A 215 -17.02 0.70 20.02
CA LYS A 215 -16.98 -0.71 20.38
C LYS A 215 -17.81 -1.50 19.39
N VAL A 216 -17.22 -2.55 18.85
CA VAL A 216 -17.87 -3.44 17.89
C VAL A 216 -17.95 -4.83 18.50
N GLU A 217 -19.15 -5.38 18.54
CA GLU A 217 -19.43 -6.76 18.92
C GLU A 217 -20.08 -7.47 17.73
N LEU A 218 -19.60 -8.64 17.41
CA LEU A 218 -20.23 -9.49 16.40
C LEU A 218 -21.15 -10.49 17.06
N PRO A 219 -22.29 -10.85 16.42
CA PRO A 219 -23.15 -11.88 16.93
C PRO A 219 -22.39 -13.21 17.04
N ALA A 220 -22.65 -13.95 18.11
CA ALA A 220 -22.24 -15.34 18.17
C ALA A 220 -22.83 -16.06 16.95
N THR A 221 -22.04 -16.84 16.25
CA THR A 221 -22.54 -17.65 15.14
C THR A 221 -23.48 -18.68 15.75
N GLN A 222 -24.79 -18.55 15.51
CA GLN A 222 -25.81 -19.50 16.01
C GLN A 222 -25.80 -20.82 15.26
N GLU A 223 -24.91 -21.00 14.28
CA GLU A 223 -24.76 -22.28 13.60
C GLU A 223 -24.01 -23.26 14.50
N ASP A 224 -24.62 -24.41 14.73
CA ASP A 224 -24.05 -25.53 15.49
C ASP A 224 -22.75 -26.02 14.85
N MET A 225 -21.65 -25.35 15.19
CA MET A 225 -20.31 -25.77 14.83
C MET A 225 -20.02 -27.08 15.56
N LYS A 226 -20.05 -28.19 14.84
CA LYS A 226 -19.73 -29.51 15.35
C LYS A 226 -18.32 -29.91 15.01
N GLN A 227 -17.75 -30.77 15.81
CA GLN A 227 -16.48 -31.39 15.50
C GLN A 227 -16.71 -32.56 14.54
N TYR A 228 -15.99 -32.59 13.44
CA TYR A 228 -15.99 -33.68 12.47
C TYR A 228 -14.58 -34.18 12.23
N THR A 229 -14.51 -35.36 11.70
CA THR A 229 -13.27 -35.97 11.19
C THR A 229 -13.47 -36.25 9.73
N ILE A 230 -12.61 -35.74 8.88
CA ILE A 230 -12.66 -35.86 7.42
C ILE A 230 -11.49 -36.74 6.95
N ASN A 231 -11.74 -37.63 6.01
CA ASN A 231 -10.67 -38.34 5.30
C ASN A 231 -10.16 -37.42 4.19
N GLY A 232 -8.88 -37.04 4.26
CA GLY A 232 -8.31 -36.15 3.28
C GLY A 232 -7.68 -36.85 2.10
N THR A 233 -7.98 -36.37 0.90
CA THR A 233 -7.29 -36.72 -0.34
C THR A 233 -6.22 -35.67 -0.62
N LEU A 234 -4.97 -36.09 -0.83
CA LEU A 234 -3.84 -35.21 -1.07
C LEU A 234 -3.69 -34.88 -2.55
N GLY A 235 -3.77 -33.58 -2.86
CA GLY A 235 -3.40 -33.03 -4.15
C GLY A 235 -2.04 -32.35 -4.11
N PHE A 236 -1.43 -32.13 -5.27
CA PHE A 236 -0.16 -31.45 -5.42
C PHE A 236 -0.35 -30.20 -6.28
N ILE A 237 0.26 -29.08 -5.83
CA ILE A 237 0.38 -27.86 -6.61
C ILE A 237 1.84 -27.70 -6.96
N PHE A 238 2.21 -27.96 -8.21
CA PHE A 238 3.56 -27.74 -8.71
C PHE A 238 3.70 -26.33 -9.26
N SER A 239 4.86 -25.70 -9.06
CA SER A 239 5.23 -24.54 -9.85
C SER A 239 5.26 -24.91 -11.35
N ALA A 240 5.03 -23.91 -12.21
CA ALA A 240 4.91 -24.11 -13.64
C ALA A 240 6.14 -24.83 -14.26
N ASN A 241 7.33 -24.58 -13.69
CA ASN A 241 8.59 -25.16 -14.18
C ASN A 241 8.77 -26.65 -13.78
N LEU A 242 8.05 -27.13 -12.78
CA LEU A 242 8.20 -28.47 -12.24
C LEU A 242 7.11 -29.44 -12.71
N ALA A 243 6.04 -28.92 -13.29
CA ALA A 243 4.89 -29.71 -13.72
C ALA A 243 5.30 -30.77 -14.75
N GLY A 244 5.09 -32.07 -14.41
CA GLY A 244 5.40 -33.22 -15.26
C GLY A 244 6.87 -33.66 -15.24
N GLY A 245 7.80 -32.86 -14.71
CA GLY A 245 9.22 -33.21 -14.64
C GLY A 245 9.66 -33.92 -13.36
N TYR A 246 8.87 -33.84 -12.31
CA TYR A 246 9.23 -34.36 -10.99
C TYR A 246 8.09 -35.12 -10.34
N LYS A 247 8.46 -36.11 -9.51
CA LYS A 247 7.56 -36.86 -8.60
C LYS A 247 7.91 -36.53 -7.16
N VAL A 248 6.89 -36.48 -6.31
CA VAL A 248 7.04 -36.35 -4.85
C VAL A 248 7.24 -37.73 -4.25
N GLU A 249 8.37 -37.94 -3.61
CA GLU A 249 8.65 -39.11 -2.80
C GLU A 249 8.64 -38.73 -1.32
N PHE A 250 7.71 -39.30 -0.55
CA PHE A 250 7.57 -38.98 0.87
C PHE A 250 8.62 -39.69 1.72
N ILE A 251 9.34 -38.92 2.51
CA ILE A 251 10.20 -39.42 3.62
C ILE A 251 9.28 -39.65 4.84
N LYS A 252 8.40 -38.70 5.12
CA LYS A 252 7.31 -38.85 6.09
C LYS A 252 6.02 -38.35 5.45
N ARG A 253 5.12 -39.28 5.16
CA ARG A 253 3.80 -38.95 4.60
C ARG A 253 2.97 -38.23 5.65
N PRO A 254 2.25 -37.14 5.28
CA PRO A 254 1.37 -36.47 6.22
C PRO A 254 0.20 -37.39 6.63
N GLU A 255 -0.16 -37.31 7.90
CA GLU A 255 -1.31 -38.03 8.43
C GLU A 255 -2.59 -37.28 8.10
N ILE A 256 -3.18 -37.59 6.94
CA ILE A 256 -4.39 -36.95 6.39
C ILE A 256 -5.62 -37.88 6.40
N GLY A 257 -5.47 -39.11 6.84
CA GLY A 257 -6.59 -40.06 6.94
C GLY A 257 -7.64 -39.69 8.00
N SER A 258 -7.32 -38.70 8.85
CA SER A 258 -8.20 -38.26 9.92
C SER A 258 -7.94 -36.78 10.23
N ILE A 259 -8.57 -35.91 9.45
CA ILE A 259 -8.43 -34.43 9.62
C ILE A 259 -9.51 -33.97 10.59
N PRO A 260 -9.16 -33.52 11.79
CA PRO A 260 -10.14 -32.99 12.72
C PRO A 260 -10.49 -31.57 12.31
N ILE A 261 -11.77 -31.30 12.07
CA ILE A 261 -12.29 -29.98 11.74
C ILE A 261 -13.42 -29.59 12.69
N ILE A 262 -13.63 -28.30 12.81
CA ILE A 262 -14.82 -27.72 13.42
C ILE A 262 -15.56 -27.00 12.31
N ALA A 263 -16.78 -27.44 12.00
CA ALA A 263 -17.53 -26.93 10.87
C ALA A 263 -19.05 -27.00 11.10
N THR A 264 -19.79 -26.22 10.33
CA THR A 264 -21.23 -26.46 10.14
C THR A 264 -21.43 -27.65 9.20
N GLU A 265 -22.60 -28.26 9.22
CA GLU A 265 -22.94 -29.40 8.36
C GLU A 265 -22.78 -29.06 6.86
N GLU A 266 -23.26 -27.86 6.47
CA GLU A 266 -23.14 -27.34 5.10
C GLU A 266 -21.67 -27.13 4.68
N ALA A 267 -20.87 -26.52 5.55
CA ALA A 267 -19.46 -26.28 5.28
C ALA A 267 -18.64 -27.57 5.20
N LYS A 268 -18.99 -28.57 6.04
CA LYS A 268 -18.42 -29.92 5.99
C LYS A 268 -18.73 -30.58 4.65
N ALA A 269 -20.00 -30.61 4.24
CA ALA A 269 -20.43 -31.20 2.96
C ALA A 269 -19.71 -30.56 1.78
N ALA A 270 -19.65 -29.24 1.73
CA ALA A 270 -18.94 -28.50 0.68
C ALA A 270 -17.41 -28.74 0.69
N TYR A 271 -16.84 -29.12 1.83
CA TYR A 271 -15.42 -29.48 1.90
C TYR A 271 -15.18 -30.90 1.40
N GLU A 272 -16.06 -31.83 1.74
CA GLU A 272 -16.02 -33.24 1.25
C GLU A 272 -16.28 -33.40 -0.27
N GLU A 273 -16.98 -32.41 -0.88
CA GLU A 273 -17.17 -32.35 -2.33
C GLU A 273 -15.91 -31.93 -3.11
N LYS A 274 -14.86 -31.45 -2.42
CA LYS A 274 -13.60 -31.11 -3.06
C LYS A 274 -12.89 -32.36 -3.56
N GLY A 275 -12.34 -32.32 -4.77
CA GLY A 275 -11.54 -33.43 -5.32
C GLY A 275 -10.24 -33.66 -4.52
N PHE A 276 -9.75 -32.65 -3.84
CA PHE A 276 -8.62 -32.72 -2.92
C PHE A 276 -8.91 -31.84 -1.71
N GLU A 277 -9.03 -32.45 -0.54
CA GLU A 277 -9.23 -31.72 0.73
C GLU A 277 -7.93 -31.10 1.23
N VAL A 278 -6.80 -31.64 0.82
CA VAL A 278 -5.47 -31.23 1.26
C VAL A 278 -4.56 -31.03 0.06
N LEU A 279 -3.76 -29.99 0.09
CA LEU A 279 -2.83 -29.63 -0.98
C LEU A 279 -1.41 -29.52 -0.42
N LEU A 280 -0.45 -30.05 -1.17
CA LEU A 280 0.97 -29.84 -0.93
C LEU A 280 1.54 -28.99 -2.07
N GLU A 281 2.06 -27.82 -1.72
CA GLU A 281 2.70 -26.92 -2.66
C GLU A 281 4.16 -27.31 -2.88
N ILE A 282 4.56 -27.42 -4.16
CA ILE A 282 5.90 -27.78 -4.59
C ILE A 282 6.49 -26.58 -5.34
N GLN A 283 7.62 -26.09 -4.87
CA GLN A 283 8.26 -24.88 -5.39
C GLN A 283 9.58 -25.21 -6.09
N ASP A 284 10.05 -24.32 -6.98
CA ASP A 284 11.27 -24.50 -7.76
C ASP A 284 12.51 -24.72 -6.90
N ASP A 285 12.55 -24.08 -5.73
CA ASP A 285 13.67 -24.20 -4.78
C ASP A 285 13.69 -25.52 -3.99
N ASP A 286 12.70 -26.38 -4.16
CA ASP A 286 12.67 -27.72 -3.56
C ASP A 286 13.53 -28.73 -4.34
N VAL A 287 13.90 -28.41 -5.58
CA VAL A 287 14.71 -29.27 -6.45
C VAL A 287 16.12 -29.47 -5.87
N GLY A 288 16.58 -30.70 -5.85
CA GLY A 288 17.94 -31.05 -5.39
C GLY A 288 18.12 -31.06 -3.87
N LYS A 289 17.12 -30.71 -3.10
CA LYS A 289 17.17 -30.84 -1.64
C LYS A 289 16.98 -32.30 -1.23
N PRO A 290 17.77 -32.83 -0.29
CA PRO A 290 17.64 -34.20 0.19
C PRO A 290 16.36 -34.44 0.99
N GLU A 291 15.89 -33.40 1.67
CA GLU A 291 14.63 -33.37 2.45
C GLU A 291 14.05 -31.98 2.42
N VAL A 292 12.75 -31.90 2.16
CA VAL A 292 11.94 -30.69 2.27
C VAL A 292 10.85 -30.93 3.31
N SER A 293 10.74 -30.06 4.31
CA SER A 293 9.62 -30.06 5.27
C SER A 293 8.67 -28.92 4.93
N ARG A 294 7.37 -29.22 4.75
CA ARG A 294 6.37 -28.23 4.40
C ARG A 294 5.02 -28.54 5.03
N GLN A 295 4.37 -27.50 5.55
CA GLN A 295 3.01 -27.63 6.04
C GLN A 295 2.05 -27.85 4.88
N ILE A 296 1.09 -28.75 5.08
CA ILE A 296 0.01 -28.97 4.11
C ILE A 296 -1.01 -27.84 4.20
N ILE A 297 -1.61 -27.54 3.06
CA ILE A 297 -2.66 -26.54 2.91
C ILE A 297 -4.01 -27.26 2.93
N TYR A 298 -4.90 -26.86 3.85
CA TYR A 298 -6.27 -27.37 3.88
C TYR A 298 -7.12 -26.57 2.88
N ASN A 299 -7.65 -27.25 1.88
CA ASN A 299 -8.41 -26.64 0.78
C ASN A 299 -9.85 -26.33 1.19
N PHE A 300 -10.02 -25.65 2.32
CA PHE A 300 -11.35 -25.25 2.78
C PHE A 300 -12.06 -24.37 1.76
N PRO A 301 -13.39 -24.51 1.58
CA PRO A 301 -14.13 -23.63 0.69
C PRO A 301 -14.09 -22.19 1.19
N VAL A 302 -13.60 -21.28 0.35
CA VAL A 302 -13.31 -19.87 0.71
C VAL A 302 -14.52 -19.16 1.32
N LYS A 303 -15.73 -19.41 0.80
CA LYS A 303 -16.98 -18.88 1.34
C LYS A 303 -17.11 -19.17 2.83
N TYR A 304 -16.98 -20.43 3.23
CA TYR A 304 -17.19 -20.87 4.61
C TYR A 304 -16.03 -20.49 5.55
N VAL A 305 -14.83 -20.35 5.01
CA VAL A 305 -13.71 -19.78 5.79
C VAL A 305 -13.97 -18.32 6.13
N ARG A 306 -14.44 -17.53 5.15
CA ARG A 306 -14.79 -16.12 5.37
C ARG A 306 -15.94 -15.93 6.37
N GLU A 307 -16.91 -16.85 6.35
CA GLU A 307 -18.05 -16.86 7.26
C GLU A 307 -17.70 -17.50 8.61
N ASP A 308 -16.44 -17.96 8.83
CA ASP A 308 -15.99 -18.69 10.03
C ASP A 308 -16.82 -19.96 10.32
N LYS A 309 -17.30 -20.60 9.27
CA LYS A 309 -18.13 -21.82 9.33
C LYS A 309 -17.33 -23.11 9.22
N ILE A 310 -16.03 -23.04 8.95
CA ILE A 310 -15.11 -24.17 8.88
C ILE A 310 -13.71 -23.75 9.30
N ARG A 311 -13.07 -24.59 10.13
CA ARG A 311 -11.68 -24.42 10.54
C ARG A 311 -11.04 -25.73 10.96
N LEU A 312 -9.72 -25.81 10.88
CA LEU A 312 -8.96 -26.93 11.41
C LEU A 312 -9.07 -26.94 12.95
N LYS A 313 -9.15 -28.13 13.52
CA LYS A 313 -9.00 -28.32 14.96
C LYS A 313 -7.58 -28.83 15.24
N GLY A 314 -6.75 -27.98 15.80
CA GLY A 314 -5.35 -28.28 16.11
C GLY A 314 -4.36 -27.65 15.14
N ASP A 315 -3.12 -28.11 15.21
CA ASP A 315 -2.02 -27.59 14.41
C ASP A 315 -1.99 -28.22 13.01
N PRO A 316 -1.53 -27.45 11.99
CA PRO A 316 -1.33 -27.97 10.65
C PRO A 316 -0.31 -29.11 10.64
N VAL A 317 -0.59 -30.15 9.86
CA VAL A 317 0.32 -31.29 9.69
C VAL A 317 1.44 -30.94 8.72
N GLU A 318 2.63 -31.48 8.94
CA GLU A 318 3.78 -31.33 8.05
C GLU A 318 4.02 -32.58 7.21
N ALA A 319 4.37 -32.38 5.94
CA ALA A 319 4.89 -33.40 5.05
C ALA A 319 6.40 -33.25 4.92
N LYS A 320 7.12 -34.37 4.96
CA LYS A 320 8.54 -34.43 4.60
C LYS A 320 8.72 -35.26 3.35
N PHE A 321 9.34 -34.64 2.35
CA PHE A 321 9.45 -35.24 1.03
C PHE A 321 10.74 -34.83 0.32
N ARG A 322 11.03 -35.47 -0.80
CA ARG A 322 12.03 -35.04 -1.78
C ARG A 322 11.45 -35.12 -3.19
N LEU A 323 12.03 -34.36 -4.09
CA LEU A 323 11.66 -34.42 -5.50
C LEU A 323 12.57 -35.37 -6.26
N VAL A 324 11.98 -36.24 -7.01
CA VAL A 324 12.69 -37.19 -7.87
C VAL A 324 12.28 -36.91 -9.33
N PRO A 325 13.25 -36.75 -10.25
CA PRO A 325 12.92 -36.58 -11.66
C PRO A 325 12.08 -37.76 -12.16
N VAL A 326 11.09 -37.47 -13.00
CA VAL A 326 10.35 -38.51 -13.74
C VAL A 326 11.27 -38.97 -14.85
N ASP A 327 11.70 -40.25 -14.86
CA ASP A 327 12.54 -40.82 -15.91
C ASP A 327 11.86 -40.70 -17.27
N GLY A 328 12.28 -39.71 -18.01
CA GLY A 328 11.95 -39.42 -19.37
C GLY A 328 13.11 -38.59 -19.97
N ASP A 329 14.07 -39.26 -20.62
CA ASP A 329 15.29 -38.70 -21.21
C ASP A 329 16.38 -38.23 -20.23
N GLN A 330 17.23 -39.14 -19.82
CA GLN A 330 18.63 -38.79 -19.56
C GLN A 330 19.21 -38.26 -20.89
N PRO A 331 19.69 -36.99 -20.93
CA PRO A 331 20.56 -36.59 -22.04
C PRO A 331 21.80 -37.49 -21.99
N ALA A 332 22.02 -38.24 -23.07
CA ALA A 332 23.19 -39.10 -23.26
C ALA A 332 24.44 -38.24 -22.96
N THR A 333 25.19 -38.64 -21.94
CA THR A 333 26.56 -38.16 -21.71
C THR A 333 27.36 -38.43 -22.98
N PRO A 334 27.99 -37.42 -23.62
CA PRO A 334 28.91 -37.70 -24.73
C PRO A 334 30.12 -38.44 -24.15
N SER A 335 30.27 -39.69 -24.53
CA SER A 335 31.50 -40.44 -24.36
C SER A 335 32.60 -39.74 -25.17
N VAL A 336 33.56 -39.21 -24.44
CA VAL A 336 34.83 -38.76 -25.03
C VAL A 336 35.68 -39.97 -25.26
N GLU A 337 35.90 -40.31 -26.57
CA GLU A 337 37.07 -41.03 -27.03
C GLU A 337 38.21 -40.08 -27.34
#